data_147a12fdcdb8d7710386537a742a6454
#
_entry.id   147a12fdcdb8d7710386537a742a6454
#
_cell.length_a   1.000
_cell.length_b   1.000
_cell.length_c   1.000
_cell.angle_alpha   90.00
_cell.angle_beta   90.00
_cell.angle_gamma   90.00
#
_symmetry.space_group_name_H-M   'P 1'
#
loop_
_entity.id
_entity.type
_entity.pdbx_description
1 polymer ?
#
loop_
_entity_poly.entity_id
_entity_poly.type
_entity_poly.pdbx_seq_one_letter_code
_entity_poly.pdbx_strand_id
1 'polypeptide(L)'
;MLIGLITCLLVGGLCIAFGAVNMTGNLSTLHAYHYRRVKEQDKKAFGRLVGLGTILVGASVLIYGVLMYVYEKTQSNVWIWVGTPLLIGGIVAGAAISFYAMFKYNKGIF
;
A
#
# COMPACT_ATOMS: atom_id res chain seq x y z
N MET A 1 -0.44 18.84 -13.90
CA MET A 1 -0.99 17.86 -12.93
C MET A 1 -1.54 16.59 -13.51
N LEU A 2 -1.88 16.59 -14.78
CA LEU A 2 -2.33 15.34 -15.41
C LEU A 2 -1.28 14.24 -15.30
N ILE A 3 0.00 14.59 -15.47
CA ILE A 3 1.10 13.62 -15.31
C ILE A 3 1.13 13.10 -13.87
N GLY A 4 0.93 13.97 -12.89
CA GLY A 4 0.87 13.55 -11.48
C GLY A 4 -0.29 12.62 -11.20
N LEU A 5 -1.47 12.91 -11.76
CA LEU A 5 -2.63 12.04 -11.62
C LEU A 5 -2.35 10.67 -12.23
N ILE A 6 -1.83 10.63 -13.45
CA ILE A 6 -1.51 9.38 -14.14
C ILE A 6 -0.49 8.57 -13.32
N THR A 7 0.55 9.22 -12.81
CA THR A 7 1.57 8.57 -11.99
C THR A 7 0.94 7.95 -10.74
N CYS A 8 0.09 8.70 -10.03
CA CYS A 8 -0.57 8.19 -8.84
C CYS A 8 -1.51 7.02 -9.16
N LEU A 9 -2.23 7.09 -10.29
CA LEU A 9 -3.10 6.01 -10.71
C LEU A 9 -2.31 4.75 -11.03
N LEU A 10 -1.18 4.88 -11.72
CA LEU A 10 -0.32 3.73 -12.05
C LEU A 10 0.30 3.13 -10.81
N VAL A 11 0.93 3.93 -9.97
CA VAL A 11 1.60 3.45 -8.76
C VAL A 11 0.59 2.84 -7.79
N GLY A 12 -0.51 3.55 -7.54
CA GLY A 12 -1.55 3.05 -6.64
C GLY A 12 -2.20 1.78 -7.18
N GLY A 13 -2.47 1.74 -8.48
CA GLY A 13 -3.04 0.56 -9.13
C GLY A 13 -2.13 -0.64 -9.04
N LEU A 14 -0.82 -0.46 -9.27
CA LEU A 14 0.16 -1.55 -9.14
C LEU A 14 0.24 -2.05 -7.71
N CYS A 15 0.24 -1.14 -6.72
CA CYS A 15 0.25 -1.55 -5.32
C CYS A 15 -0.99 -2.37 -4.97
N ILE A 16 -2.17 -1.94 -5.44
CA ILE A 16 -3.41 -2.68 -5.19
C ILE A 16 -3.35 -4.06 -5.84
N ALA A 17 -2.86 -4.14 -7.09
CA ALA A 17 -2.75 -5.42 -7.79
C ALA A 17 -1.79 -6.37 -7.09
N PHE A 18 -0.61 -5.89 -6.71
CA PHE A 18 0.37 -6.72 -6.00
C PHE A 18 -0.14 -7.13 -4.63
N GLY A 19 -0.81 -6.22 -3.93
CA GLY A 19 -1.41 -6.54 -2.63
C GLY A 19 -2.48 -7.61 -2.76
N ALA A 20 -3.32 -7.53 -3.79
CA ALA A 20 -4.34 -8.53 -4.05
C ALA A 20 -3.72 -9.90 -4.32
N VAL A 21 -2.63 -9.95 -5.10
CA VAL A 21 -1.91 -11.20 -5.35
C VAL A 21 -1.36 -11.78 -4.05
N ASN A 22 -0.77 -10.93 -3.19
CA ASN A 22 -0.25 -11.38 -1.89
C ASN A 22 -1.36 -11.93 -1.00
N MET A 23 -2.56 -11.36 -1.06
CA MET A 23 -3.68 -11.82 -0.24
C MET A 23 -4.13 -13.24 -0.58
N THR A 24 -3.83 -13.73 -1.76
CA THR A 24 -4.13 -15.11 -2.13
C THR A 24 -3.11 -16.12 -1.58
N GLY A 25 -2.05 -15.63 -0.92
CA GLY A 25 -0.96 -16.44 -0.43
C GLY A 25 0.23 -16.49 -1.37
N ASN A 26 0.13 -15.86 -2.53
CA ASN A 26 1.23 -15.79 -3.50
C ASN A 26 2.17 -14.64 -3.11
N LEU A 27 3.39 -14.98 -2.71
CA LEU A 27 4.37 -14.03 -2.22
C LEU A 27 5.45 -13.69 -3.25
N SER A 28 5.22 -14.04 -4.53
CA SER A 28 6.22 -13.88 -5.59
C SER A 28 6.60 -12.42 -5.87
N THR A 29 5.75 -11.46 -5.49
CA THR A 29 6.03 -10.04 -5.67
C THR A 29 6.90 -9.44 -4.57
N LEU A 30 7.17 -10.22 -3.51
CA LEU A 30 7.99 -9.79 -2.38
C LEU A 30 9.42 -10.30 -2.53
N HIS A 31 10.38 -9.58 -1.94
CA HIS A 31 11.73 -10.11 -1.83
C HIS A 31 11.74 -11.33 -0.91
N ALA A 32 12.54 -12.34 -1.26
CA ALA A 32 12.58 -13.59 -0.51
C ALA A 32 12.91 -13.39 0.97
N TYR A 33 13.77 -12.43 1.31
CA TYR A 33 14.15 -12.21 2.70
C TYR A 33 12.99 -11.71 3.57
N HIS A 34 11.92 -11.20 2.97
CA HIS A 34 10.74 -10.75 3.73
C HIS A 34 9.84 -11.91 4.14
N TYR A 35 9.98 -13.09 3.53
CA TYR A 35 9.10 -14.22 3.85
C TYR A 35 9.82 -15.56 3.98
N ARG A 36 11.15 -15.58 3.88
CA ARG A 36 11.91 -16.85 3.89
C ARG A 36 11.74 -17.66 5.17
N ARG A 37 11.40 -17.01 6.28
CA ARG A 37 11.20 -17.68 7.59
C ARG A 37 9.74 -17.94 7.90
N VAL A 38 8.83 -17.56 7.00
CA VAL A 38 7.40 -17.79 7.18
C VAL A 38 7.12 -19.29 6.91
N LYS A 39 6.50 -19.93 7.89
CA LYS A 39 6.12 -21.36 7.74
C LYS A 39 5.09 -21.50 6.63
N GLU A 40 5.11 -22.64 5.94
CA GLU A 40 4.19 -22.89 4.83
C GLU A 40 2.74 -22.70 5.25
N GLN A 41 2.39 -23.16 6.45
CA GLN A 41 1.03 -23.05 6.99
C GLN A 41 0.62 -21.61 7.29
N ASP A 42 1.57 -20.69 7.44
CA ASP A 42 1.33 -19.30 7.78
C ASP A 42 1.37 -18.37 6.56
N LYS A 43 1.78 -18.87 5.40
CA LYS A 43 1.96 -18.04 4.21
C LYS A 43 0.69 -17.30 3.79
N LYS A 44 -0.46 -17.96 3.92
CA LYS A 44 -1.72 -17.33 3.54
C LYS A 44 -2.09 -16.20 4.49
N ALA A 45 -1.94 -16.41 5.80
CA ALA A 45 -2.20 -15.37 6.79
C ALA A 45 -1.21 -14.21 6.65
N PHE A 46 0.06 -14.52 6.46
CA PHE A 46 1.12 -13.53 6.21
C PHE A 46 0.80 -12.70 4.96
N GLY A 47 0.52 -13.37 3.85
CA GLY A 47 0.21 -12.71 2.58
C GLY A 47 -1.03 -11.84 2.67
N ARG A 48 -2.04 -12.26 3.45
CA ARG A 48 -3.25 -11.47 3.64
C ARG A 48 -2.95 -10.14 4.33
N LEU A 49 -2.11 -10.17 5.37
CA LEU A 49 -1.75 -8.94 6.09
C LEU A 49 -0.86 -8.03 5.24
N VAL A 50 0.19 -8.58 4.63
CA VAL A 50 1.08 -7.80 3.77
C VAL A 50 0.30 -7.24 2.58
N GLY A 51 -0.56 -8.04 1.97
CA GLY A 51 -1.39 -7.61 0.86
C GLY A 51 -2.34 -6.50 1.26
N LEU A 52 -2.99 -6.64 2.42
CA LEU A 52 -3.88 -5.60 2.93
C LEU A 52 -3.13 -4.29 3.16
N GLY A 53 -1.94 -4.36 3.77
CA GLY A 53 -1.10 -3.18 3.98
C GLY A 53 -0.72 -2.51 2.67
N THR A 54 -0.34 -3.30 1.67
CA THR A 54 0.04 -2.79 0.34
C THR A 54 -1.16 -2.16 -0.38
N ILE A 55 -2.34 -2.78 -0.28
CA ILE A 55 -3.57 -2.23 -0.85
C ILE A 55 -3.91 -0.89 -0.19
N LEU A 56 -3.75 -0.80 1.12
CA LEU A 56 -4.04 0.43 1.86
C LEU A 56 -3.12 1.57 1.40
N VAL A 57 -1.83 1.28 1.21
CA VAL A 57 -0.88 2.26 0.66
C VAL A 57 -1.31 2.66 -0.75
N GLY A 58 -1.63 1.69 -1.59
CA GLY A 58 -2.04 1.95 -2.98
C GLY A 58 -3.31 2.77 -3.08
N ALA A 59 -4.32 2.44 -2.27
CA ALA A 59 -5.57 3.18 -2.24
C ALA A 59 -5.35 4.62 -1.79
N SER A 60 -4.47 4.83 -0.80
CA SER A 60 -4.13 6.17 -0.31
C SER A 60 -3.48 7.01 -1.41
N VAL A 61 -2.58 6.41 -2.18
CA VAL A 61 -1.92 7.09 -3.30
C VAL A 61 -2.93 7.45 -4.40
N LEU A 62 -3.84 6.52 -4.74
CA LEU A 62 -4.89 6.79 -5.73
C LEU A 62 -5.77 7.97 -5.32
N ILE A 63 -6.25 7.93 -4.08
CA ILE A 63 -7.13 8.99 -3.56
C ILE A 63 -6.39 10.33 -3.56
N TYR A 64 -5.14 10.33 -3.12
CA TYR A 64 -4.33 11.53 -3.10
C TYR A 64 -4.18 12.13 -4.50
N GLY A 65 -3.91 11.30 -5.50
CA GLY A 65 -3.79 11.75 -6.89
C GLY A 65 -5.06 12.43 -7.38
N VAL A 66 -6.21 11.84 -7.09
CA VAL A 66 -7.51 12.41 -7.46
C VAL A 66 -7.76 13.73 -6.73
N LEU A 67 -7.46 13.78 -5.42
CA LEU A 67 -7.67 15.00 -4.63
C LEU A 67 -6.76 16.14 -5.10
N MET A 68 -5.53 15.84 -5.48
CA MET A 68 -4.62 16.87 -5.98
C MET A 68 -5.05 17.37 -7.37
N TYR A 69 -5.62 16.50 -8.19
CA TYR A 69 -6.19 16.92 -9.47
C TYR A 69 -7.39 17.86 -9.24
N VAL A 70 -8.26 17.55 -8.29
CA VAL A 70 -9.40 18.39 -7.93
C VAL A 70 -8.90 19.73 -7.36
N TYR A 71 -7.87 19.69 -6.52
CA TYR A 71 -7.24 20.92 -6.00
C TYR A 71 -6.81 21.83 -7.14
N GLU A 72 -6.13 21.27 -8.15
CA GLU A 72 -5.64 22.07 -9.26
C GLU A 72 -6.78 22.70 -10.06
N LYS A 73 -7.89 21.97 -10.21
CA LYS A 73 -9.04 22.50 -10.95
C LYS A 73 -9.83 23.53 -10.16
N THR A 74 -9.94 23.40 -8.86
CA THR A 74 -10.75 24.28 -8.00
C THR A 74 -9.95 25.35 -7.31
N GLN A 75 -8.62 25.16 -7.17
CA GLN A 75 -7.71 26.06 -6.43
C GLN A 75 -8.12 26.21 -4.95
N SER A 76 -8.89 25.25 -4.42
CA SER A 76 -9.31 25.27 -3.02
C SER A 76 -8.31 24.48 -2.17
N ASN A 77 -7.71 25.14 -1.19
CA ASN A 77 -6.72 24.51 -0.30
C ASN A 77 -7.29 23.40 0.57
N VAL A 78 -8.62 23.27 0.65
CA VAL A 78 -9.25 22.22 1.46
C VAL A 78 -8.80 20.82 0.99
N TRP A 79 -8.57 20.66 -0.31
CA TRP A 79 -8.17 19.35 -0.85
C TRP A 79 -6.77 18.96 -0.41
N ILE A 80 -5.86 19.93 -0.24
CA ILE A 80 -4.53 19.66 0.31
C ILE A 80 -4.63 19.27 1.78
N TRP A 81 -5.44 20.02 2.55
CA TRP A 81 -5.60 19.80 3.98
C TRP A 81 -6.27 18.45 4.28
N VAL A 82 -7.11 17.95 3.38
CA VAL A 82 -7.74 16.63 3.52
C VAL A 82 -6.83 15.53 2.97
N GLY A 83 -6.26 15.75 1.78
CA GLY A 83 -5.52 14.73 1.07
C GLY A 83 -4.18 14.37 1.71
N THR A 84 -3.43 15.36 2.18
CA THR A 84 -2.09 15.13 2.72
C THR A 84 -2.11 14.28 3.99
N PRO A 85 -2.94 14.58 5.01
CA PRO A 85 -3.03 13.70 6.19
C PRO A 85 -3.55 12.32 5.83
N LEU A 86 -4.48 12.21 4.89
CA LEU A 86 -5.02 10.93 4.45
C LEU A 86 -3.92 10.08 3.82
N LEU A 87 -3.09 10.68 2.96
CA LEU A 87 -1.97 9.98 2.33
C LEU A 87 -0.97 9.50 3.37
N ILE A 88 -0.54 10.39 4.27
CA ILE A 88 0.44 10.04 5.30
C ILE A 88 -0.10 8.95 6.21
N GLY A 89 -1.35 9.11 6.68
CA GLY A 89 -1.99 8.12 7.55
C GLY A 89 -2.12 6.76 6.87
N GLY A 90 -2.52 6.75 5.59
CA GLY A 90 -2.66 5.51 4.83
C GLY A 90 -1.34 4.79 4.62
N ILE A 91 -0.27 5.53 4.29
CA ILE A 91 1.05 4.95 4.10
C ILE A 91 1.59 4.39 5.42
N VAL A 92 1.47 5.16 6.50
CA VAL A 92 1.95 4.72 7.82
C VAL A 92 1.17 3.49 8.28
N ALA A 93 -0.16 3.51 8.16
CA ALA A 93 -0.98 2.37 8.58
C ALA A 93 -0.69 1.13 7.74
N GLY A 94 -0.57 1.29 6.41
CA GLY A 94 -0.26 0.18 5.53
C GLY A 94 1.11 -0.42 5.80
N ALA A 95 2.12 0.43 5.99
CA ALA A 95 3.46 -0.02 6.33
C ALA A 95 3.48 -0.73 7.70
N ALA A 96 2.76 -0.18 8.68
CA ALA A 96 2.68 -0.78 10.01
C ALA A 96 2.08 -2.19 9.96
N ILE A 97 1.02 -2.37 9.18
CA ILE A 97 0.38 -3.68 9.01
C ILE A 97 1.37 -4.67 8.37
N SER A 98 2.07 -4.25 7.32
CA SER A 98 3.03 -5.10 6.62
C SER A 98 4.20 -5.48 7.51
N PHE A 99 4.76 -4.52 8.24
CA PHE A 99 5.87 -4.79 9.16
C PHE A 99 5.44 -5.65 10.33
N TYR A 100 4.23 -5.45 10.85
CA TYR A 100 3.68 -6.32 11.89
C TYR A 100 3.65 -7.78 11.42
N ALA A 101 3.19 -8.02 10.18
CA ALA A 101 3.17 -9.35 9.63
C ALA A 101 4.58 -9.93 9.50
N MET A 102 5.54 -9.12 9.05
CA MET A 102 6.92 -9.56 8.94
C MET A 102 7.52 -9.94 10.29
N PHE A 103 7.28 -9.13 11.32
CA PHE A 103 7.78 -9.46 12.66
C PHE A 103 7.09 -10.68 13.24
N LYS A 104 5.78 -10.82 13.03
CA LYS A 104 5.02 -11.93 13.60
C LYS A 104 5.35 -13.27 12.93
N TYR A 105 5.39 -13.31 11.60
CA TYR A 105 5.50 -14.56 10.85
C TYR A 105 6.90 -14.82 10.31
N ASN A 106 7.63 -13.80 9.91
CA ASN A 106 8.97 -13.95 9.35
C ASN A 106 10.08 -13.72 10.38
N LYS A 107 9.72 -13.38 11.61
CA LYS A 107 10.66 -13.11 12.71
C LYS A 107 11.56 -11.89 12.41
N GLY A 108 11.12 -10.99 11.55
CA GLY A 108 11.82 -9.77 11.20
C GLY A 108 11.62 -9.40 9.76
N ILE A 109 12.14 -8.23 9.37
CA ILE A 109 12.00 -7.72 8.01
C ILE A 109 12.89 -8.51 7.04
N PHE A 110 14.05 -9.00 7.52
CA PHE A 110 15.02 -9.72 6.70
C PHE A 110 15.13 -11.19 7.06
#